data_5ee96c5873cbd92a92745edf364a5695
#
_entry.id   5ee96c5873cbd92a92745edf364a5695
#
_cell.length_a   1.000
_cell.length_b   1.000
_cell.length_c   1.000
_cell.angle_alpha   90.00
_cell.angle_beta   90.00
_cell.angle_gamma   90.00
#
_symmetry.space_group_name_H-M   'P 1'
#
loop_
_entity.id
_entity.type
_entity.pdbx_description
1 polymer ?
#
loop_
_entity_poly.entity_id
_entity_poly.type
_entity_poly.pdbx_seq_one_letter_code
_entity_poly.pdbx_strand_id
1 'polypeptide(L)'
;MKKKIFLPLIILVFVIIFLIFYRGLDESNIYIPKNTKQYEIPAFDTKEFFSGSIIKSTKIFELDKVYLVNIWSSWCIPCRQEHPLLMNLRNKDKLNIIGLNYKDNKKNAENFLKELGNPYEKIFIDQDGTTAIEWGAYGVPESFLIYNNKIIKKYIGPLNKNLIYEMQHIIK
;
A
#
# COMPACT_ATOMS: atom_id res chain seq x y z
N MET A 1 14.79 -55.78 9.64
CA MET A 1 14.63 -54.74 10.69
C MET A 1 14.87 -53.30 10.23
N LYS A 2 15.59 -53.00 9.15
CA LYS A 2 15.92 -51.62 8.70
C LYS A 2 14.76 -50.82 8.13
N LYS A 3 13.71 -51.42 7.55
CA LYS A 3 12.56 -50.73 6.97
C LYS A 3 11.63 -50.05 7.99
N LYS A 4 11.59 -50.51 9.26
CA LYS A 4 10.70 -49.94 10.29
C LYS A 4 11.16 -48.59 10.85
N ILE A 5 12.44 -48.25 10.69
CA ILE A 5 13.03 -46.98 11.18
C ILE A 5 12.95 -45.88 10.12
N PHE A 6 12.83 -46.23 8.83
CA PHE A 6 12.83 -45.26 7.73
C PHE A 6 11.55 -44.38 7.69
N LEU A 7 10.40 -44.99 7.99
CA LEU A 7 9.13 -44.26 7.96
C LEU A 7 9.02 -43.14 9.03
N PRO A 8 9.34 -43.40 10.32
CA PRO A 8 9.32 -42.35 11.34
C PRO A 8 10.38 -41.26 11.09
N LEU A 9 11.53 -41.60 10.49
CA LEU A 9 12.54 -40.61 10.13
C LEU A 9 12.04 -39.66 9.04
N ILE A 10 11.36 -40.19 8.02
CA ILE A 10 10.75 -39.38 6.96
C ILE A 10 9.67 -38.41 7.53
N ILE A 11 8.82 -38.95 8.41
CA ILE A 11 7.78 -38.13 9.07
C ILE A 11 8.42 -37.03 9.91
N LEU A 12 9.48 -37.33 10.65
CA LEU A 12 10.19 -36.32 11.44
C LEU A 12 10.76 -35.20 10.57
N VAL A 13 11.36 -35.53 9.43
CA VAL A 13 11.88 -34.53 8.48
C VAL A 13 10.77 -33.66 7.93
N PHE A 14 9.61 -34.22 7.55
CA PHE A 14 8.47 -33.46 7.09
C PHE A 14 7.93 -32.53 8.17
N VAL A 15 7.83 -32.97 9.41
CA VAL A 15 7.39 -32.14 10.54
C VAL A 15 8.36 -30.98 10.79
N ILE A 16 9.67 -31.22 10.72
CA ILE A 16 10.68 -30.17 10.88
C ILE A 16 10.55 -29.13 9.75
N ILE A 17 10.45 -29.58 8.50
CA ILE A 17 10.25 -28.69 7.35
C ILE A 17 8.96 -27.88 7.51
N PHE A 18 7.86 -28.52 7.87
CA PHE A 18 6.58 -27.86 8.11
C PHE A 18 6.68 -26.78 9.20
N LEU A 19 7.36 -27.09 10.32
CA LEU A 19 7.55 -26.10 11.41
C LEU A 19 8.41 -24.92 11.00
N ILE A 20 9.45 -25.14 10.16
CA ILE A 20 10.28 -24.06 9.61
C ILE A 20 9.46 -23.15 8.71
N PHE A 21 8.67 -23.73 7.79
CA PHE A 21 7.79 -22.96 6.92
C PHE A 21 6.68 -22.26 7.70
N TYR A 22 6.07 -22.90 8.67
CA TYR A 22 5.02 -22.34 9.50
C TYR A 22 5.53 -21.10 10.28
N ARG A 23 6.72 -21.18 10.88
CA ARG A 23 7.36 -20.03 11.53
C ARG A 23 7.77 -18.94 10.55
N GLY A 24 8.22 -19.31 9.35
CA GLY A 24 8.57 -18.35 8.30
C GLY A 24 7.38 -17.57 7.76
N LEU A 25 6.16 -18.11 7.82
CA LEU A 25 4.93 -17.42 7.41
C LEU A 25 4.42 -16.42 8.46
N ASP A 26 4.79 -16.61 9.73
CA ASP A 26 4.32 -15.73 10.84
C ASP A 26 5.15 -14.45 10.96
N GLU A 27 6.35 -14.41 10.41
CA GLU A 27 7.15 -13.20 10.28
C GLU A 27 6.83 -12.53 8.94
N SER A 28 5.96 -11.52 8.97
CA SER A 28 5.83 -10.60 7.84
C SER A 28 7.17 -9.87 7.68
N ASN A 29 8.08 -10.42 6.86
CA ASN A 29 9.32 -9.76 6.44
C ASN A 29 9.00 -8.57 5.53
N ILE A 30 8.31 -7.57 6.07
CA ILE A 30 8.17 -6.28 5.44
C ILE A 30 9.53 -5.61 5.58
N TYR A 31 10.36 -5.76 4.55
CA TYR A 31 11.61 -5.03 4.46
C TYR A 31 11.27 -3.54 4.31
N ILE A 32 11.30 -2.81 5.42
CA ILE A 32 11.27 -1.34 5.42
C ILE A 32 12.74 -0.92 5.34
N PRO A 33 13.22 -0.37 4.21
CA PRO A 33 14.58 0.15 4.13
C PRO A 33 14.78 1.21 5.23
N LYS A 34 15.70 0.98 6.16
CA LYS A 34 16.00 1.91 7.27
C LYS A 34 16.53 3.29 6.81
N ASN A 35 16.90 3.42 5.55
CA ASN A 35 17.43 4.65 4.95
C ASN A 35 16.53 5.11 3.80
N THR A 36 15.34 5.59 4.11
CA THR A 36 14.59 6.39 3.13
C THR A 36 15.23 7.77 3.06
N LYS A 37 16.21 7.92 2.16
CA LYS A 37 16.53 9.25 1.67
C LYS A 37 15.23 9.84 1.15
N GLN A 38 14.86 11.02 1.62
CA GLN A 38 13.76 11.77 1.03
C GLN A 38 14.06 11.91 -0.45
N TYR A 39 13.13 11.51 -1.31
CA TYR A 39 13.28 11.64 -2.75
C TYR A 39 12.14 12.45 -3.33
N GLU A 40 12.41 13.12 -4.44
CA GLU A 40 11.42 13.94 -5.12
C GLU A 40 10.32 13.06 -5.72
N ILE A 41 9.12 13.62 -5.79
CA ILE A 41 8.00 12.95 -6.45
C ILE A 41 8.30 12.88 -7.93
N PRO A 42 8.27 11.70 -8.56
CA PRO A 42 8.43 11.58 -10.01
C PRO A 42 7.41 12.44 -10.75
N ALA A 43 7.82 13.04 -11.85
CA ALA A 43 6.91 13.76 -12.74
C ALA A 43 6.07 12.73 -13.52
N PHE A 44 4.74 12.83 -13.44
CA PHE A 44 3.82 11.98 -14.17
C PHE A 44 2.58 12.75 -14.59
N ASP A 45 1.95 12.30 -15.67
CA ASP A 45 0.63 12.73 -16.10
C ASP A 45 -0.37 11.60 -15.81
N THR A 46 -1.49 11.93 -15.21
CA THR A 46 -2.50 10.92 -14.84
C THR A 46 -3.91 11.44 -15.10
N LYS A 47 -4.87 10.51 -15.17
CA LYS A 47 -6.29 10.84 -15.28
C LYS A 47 -6.95 10.80 -13.92
N GLU A 48 -7.69 11.84 -13.60
CA GLU A 48 -8.57 11.83 -12.44
C GLU A 48 -9.73 10.86 -12.67
N PHE A 49 -10.06 10.08 -11.64
CA PHE A 49 -10.91 8.90 -11.74
C PHE A 49 -12.35 9.22 -12.16
N PHE A 50 -12.95 10.27 -11.58
CA PHE A 50 -14.34 10.61 -11.81
C PHE A 50 -14.52 11.53 -13.03
N SER A 51 -13.71 12.57 -13.16
CA SER A 51 -13.82 13.55 -14.25
C SER A 51 -13.15 13.09 -15.54
N GLY A 52 -12.18 12.18 -15.46
CA GLY A 52 -11.34 11.78 -16.60
C GLY A 52 -10.36 12.85 -17.07
N SER A 53 -10.27 13.99 -16.38
CA SER A 53 -9.35 15.08 -16.72
C SER A 53 -7.90 14.66 -16.50
N ILE A 54 -7.00 15.07 -17.41
CA ILE A 54 -5.57 14.84 -17.28
C ILE A 54 -4.98 15.89 -16.34
N ILE A 55 -4.25 15.43 -15.32
CA ILE A 55 -3.62 16.30 -14.33
C ILE A 55 -2.13 15.95 -14.26
N LYS A 56 -1.29 16.97 -14.23
CA LYS A 56 0.16 16.83 -14.01
C LYS A 56 0.47 16.68 -12.53
N SER A 57 1.41 15.84 -12.17
CA SER A 57 1.85 15.63 -10.77
C SER A 57 2.20 16.93 -10.04
N THR A 58 2.79 17.90 -10.74
CA THR A 58 3.16 19.20 -10.19
C THR A 58 1.98 20.05 -9.71
N LYS A 59 0.74 19.70 -10.08
CA LYS A 59 -0.49 20.38 -9.66
C LYS A 59 -1.28 19.62 -8.59
N ILE A 60 -0.78 18.47 -8.15
CA ILE A 60 -1.48 17.62 -7.20
C ILE A 60 -1.11 17.99 -5.77
N PHE A 61 0.17 18.25 -5.52
CA PHE A 61 0.72 18.44 -4.19
C PHE A 61 1.01 19.91 -3.94
N GLU A 62 0.42 20.44 -2.87
CA GLU A 62 0.68 21.80 -2.41
C GLU A 62 1.77 21.77 -1.31
N LEU A 63 2.56 22.82 -1.24
CA LEU A 63 3.52 23.01 -0.16
C LEU A 63 2.77 23.13 1.19
N ASP A 64 3.43 22.81 2.28
CA ASP A 64 2.92 22.86 3.65
C ASP A 64 1.70 21.97 3.94
N LYS A 65 1.30 21.12 2.97
CA LYS A 65 0.29 20.07 3.19
C LYS A 65 0.92 18.68 3.24
N VAL A 66 0.35 17.84 4.09
CA VAL A 66 0.74 16.43 4.18
C VAL A 66 -0.23 15.59 3.36
N TYR A 67 0.32 14.71 2.55
CA TYR A 67 -0.45 13.78 1.73
C TYR A 67 -0.06 12.34 2.04
N LEU A 68 -1.05 11.46 1.98
CA LEU A 68 -0.86 10.02 1.94
C LEU A 68 -1.34 9.53 0.58
N VAL A 69 -0.42 9.15 -0.30
CA VAL A 69 -0.77 8.49 -1.55
C VAL A 69 -0.82 6.99 -1.30
N ASN A 70 -2.00 6.41 -1.45
CA ASN A 70 -2.22 4.97 -1.28
C ASN A 70 -2.47 4.34 -2.65
N ILE A 71 -1.65 3.36 -3.01
CA ILE A 71 -1.79 2.58 -4.24
C ILE A 71 -2.66 1.38 -3.92
N TRP A 72 -3.79 1.24 -4.64
CA TRP A 72 -4.82 0.27 -4.34
C TRP A 72 -5.52 -0.28 -5.58
N SER A 73 -6.24 -1.38 -5.42
CA SER A 73 -7.11 -1.96 -6.45
C SER A 73 -8.32 -2.65 -5.82
N SER A 74 -9.41 -2.76 -6.56
CA SER A 74 -10.62 -3.45 -6.11
C SER A 74 -10.42 -4.97 -5.96
N TRP A 75 -9.52 -5.56 -6.73
CA TRP A 75 -9.18 -6.99 -6.69
C TRP A 75 -8.18 -7.35 -5.57
N CYS A 76 -7.62 -6.35 -4.87
CA CYS A 76 -6.60 -6.54 -3.85
C CYS A 76 -7.24 -6.82 -2.48
N ILE A 77 -7.12 -8.05 -1.97
CA ILE A 77 -7.66 -8.45 -0.66
C ILE A 77 -7.03 -7.65 0.51
N PRO A 78 -5.69 -7.49 0.59
CA PRO A 78 -5.09 -6.68 1.66
C PRO A 78 -5.51 -5.20 1.62
N CYS A 79 -5.79 -4.64 0.41
CA CYS A 79 -6.32 -3.27 0.29
C CYS A 79 -7.70 -3.15 0.94
N ARG A 80 -8.55 -4.17 0.79
CA ARG A 80 -9.86 -4.24 1.45
C ARG A 80 -9.72 -4.30 2.98
N GLN A 81 -8.70 -5.00 3.48
CA GLN A 81 -8.45 -5.13 4.91
C GLN A 81 -7.99 -3.82 5.57
N GLU A 82 -7.15 -3.03 4.87
CA GLU A 82 -6.69 -1.73 5.39
C GLU A 82 -7.72 -0.60 5.24
N HIS A 83 -8.69 -0.75 4.33
CA HIS A 83 -9.63 0.30 3.94
C HIS A 83 -10.37 0.98 5.13
N PRO A 84 -10.84 0.25 6.16
CA PRO A 84 -11.42 0.87 7.34
C PRO A 84 -10.48 1.82 8.09
N LEU A 85 -9.17 1.55 8.04
CA LEU A 85 -8.16 2.42 8.65
C LEU A 85 -7.99 3.71 7.86
N LEU A 86 -8.01 3.64 6.52
CA LEU A 86 -8.00 4.81 5.65
C LEU A 86 -9.25 5.67 5.85
N MET A 87 -10.43 5.05 6.00
CA MET A 87 -11.68 5.75 6.32
C MET A 87 -11.60 6.50 7.66
N ASN A 88 -10.96 5.91 8.67
CA ASN A 88 -10.74 6.56 9.95
C ASN A 88 -9.73 7.72 9.87
N LEU A 89 -8.70 7.59 9.01
CA LEU A 89 -7.71 8.64 8.80
C LEU A 89 -8.27 9.87 8.09
N ARG A 90 -9.20 9.69 7.14
CA ARG A 90 -9.85 10.78 6.41
C ARG A 90 -10.46 11.84 7.34
N ASN A 91 -10.97 11.43 8.48
CA ASN A 91 -11.64 12.30 9.44
C ASN A 91 -10.67 12.98 10.43
N LYS A 92 -9.37 12.72 10.30
CA LYS A 92 -8.35 13.33 11.16
C LYS A 92 -7.67 14.47 10.43
N ASP A 93 -7.77 15.66 11.00
CA ASP A 93 -7.25 16.91 10.46
C ASP A 93 -5.79 16.84 10.02
N LYS A 94 -5.47 17.47 8.90
CA LYS A 94 -4.15 17.68 8.29
C LYS A 94 -3.61 16.60 7.36
N LEU A 95 -4.29 15.47 7.12
CA LEU A 95 -3.82 14.45 6.20
C LEU A 95 -4.76 14.36 4.97
N ASN A 96 -4.26 14.73 3.81
CA ASN A 96 -4.97 14.59 2.55
C ASN A 96 -4.68 13.19 1.97
N ILE A 97 -5.70 12.35 1.81
CA ILE A 97 -5.52 10.99 1.28
C ILE A 97 -5.82 10.99 -0.21
N ILE A 98 -4.85 10.57 -1.01
CA ILE A 98 -4.96 10.43 -2.46
C ILE A 98 -4.90 8.94 -2.81
N GLY A 99 -5.83 8.47 -3.64
CA GLY A 99 -5.82 7.11 -4.16
C GLY A 99 -5.15 7.05 -5.54
N LEU A 100 -4.23 6.10 -5.74
CA LEU A 100 -3.75 5.70 -7.06
C LEU A 100 -4.32 4.32 -7.37
N ASN A 101 -5.34 4.28 -8.25
CA ASN A 101 -6.02 3.04 -8.61
C ASN A 101 -5.20 2.29 -9.67
N TYR A 102 -4.58 1.18 -9.26
CA TYR A 102 -3.57 0.44 -10.00
C TYR A 102 -4.17 -0.73 -10.76
N LYS A 103 -3.99 -0.74 -12.09
CA LYS A 103 -4.36 -1.87 -12.99
C LYS A 103 -5.74 -2.44 -12.69
N ASP A 104 -6.75 -1.59 -12.59
CA ASP A 104 -8.09 -1.97 -12.14
C ASP A 104 -9.15 -1.69 -13.20
N ASN A 105 -10.27 -2.38 -13.09
CA ASN A 105 -11.46 -2.06 -13.85
C ASN A 105 -12.24 -0.95 -13.16
N LYS A 106 -12.53 0.14 -13.86
CA LYS A 106 -13.21 1.32 -13.30
C LYS A 106 -14.52 0.97 -12.58
N LYS A 107 -15.35 0.11 -13.18
CA LYS A 107 -16.64 -0.30 -12.58
C LYS A 107 -16.45 -1.10 -11.29
N ASN A 108 -15.42 -1.97 -11.23
CA ASN A 108 -15.11 -2.73 -10.02
C ASN A 108 -14.58 -1.80 -8.92
N ALA A 109 -13.71 -0.85 -9.27
CA ALA A 109 -13.22 0.18 -8.35
C ALA A 109 -14.36 1.06 -7.81
N GLU A 110 -15.31 1.49 -8.66
CA GLU A 110 -16.51 2.23 -8.23
C GLU A 110 -17.37 1.41 -7.26
N ASN A 111 -17.58 0.11 -7.54
CA ASN A 111 -18.34 -0.78 -6.66
C ASN A 111 -17.64 -0.97 -5.31
N PHE A 112 -16.31 -1.11 -5.31
CA PHE A 112 -15.50 -1.19 -4.09
C PHE A 112 -15.69 0.06 -3.22
N LEU A 113 -15.62 1.25 -3.82
CA LEU A 113 -15.81 2.51 -3.10
C LEU A 113 -17.27 2.72 -2.63
N LYS A 114 -18.26 2.23 -3.39
CA LYS A 114 -19.68 2.25 -2.95
C LYS A 114 -19.93 1.36 -1.75
N GLU A 115 -19.28 0.19 -1.72
CA GLU A 115 -19.45 -0.80 -0.66
C GLU A 115 -18.75 -0.36 0.64
N LEU A 116 -17.50 0.12 0.54
CA LEU A 116 -16.63 0.36 1.70
C LEU A 116 -16.49 1.84 2.09
N GLY A 117 -17.06 2.74 1.29
CA GLY A 117 -16.87 4.19 1.42
C GLY A 117 -15.64 4.68 0.62
N ASN A 118 -15.51 5.99 0.47
CA ASN A 118 -14.40 6.63 -0.23
C ASN A 118 -13.53 7.42 0.76
N PRO A 119 -12.32 6.96 1.11
CA PRO A 119 -11.41 7.67 1.99
C PRO A 119 -10.63 8.78 1.28
N TYR A 120 -10.60 8.77 -0.05
CA TYR A 120 -9.73 9.60 -0.87
C TYR A 120 -10.36 10.97 -1.17
N GLU A 121 -9.56 12.02 -1.11
CA GLU A 121 -9.92 13.35 -1.59
C GLU A 121 -9.93 13.39 -3.12
N LYS A 122 -8.91 12.77 -3.73
CA LYS A 122 -8.79 12.57 -5.17
C LYS A 122 -8.34 11.15 -5.46
N ILE A 123 -8.77 10.64 -6.61
CA ILE A 123 -8.34 9.33 -7.09
C ILE A 123 -7.78 9.50 -8.50
N PHE A 124 -6.61 8.94 -8.75
CA PHE A 124 -5.97 8.89 -10.05
C PHE A 124 -5.91 7.46 -10.57
N ILE A 125 -5.91 7.33 -11.90
CA ILE A 125 -5.90 6.04 -12.59
C ILE A 125 -4.50 5.73 -13.07
N ASP A 126 -4.02 4.56 -12.73
CA ASP A 126 -2.76 3.98 -13.23
C ASP A 126 -3.09 2.66 -13.96
N GLN A 127 -3.62 2.78 -15.19
CA GLN A 127 -4.18 1.65 -15.94
C GLN A 127 -3.12 0.62 -16.33
N ASP A 128 -1.92 1.06 -16.67
CA ASP A 128 -0.79 0.21 -17.10
C ASP A 128 0.20 -0.10 -15.97
N GLY A 129 0.10 0.62 -14.85
CA GLY A 129 0.97 0.47 -13.69
C GLY A 129 2.28 1.24 -13.78
N THR A 130 2.44 2.09 -14.80
CA THR A 130 3.68 2.85 -15.02
C THR A 130 3.94 3.85 -13.90
N THR A 131 2.90 4.57 -13.46
CA THR A 131 3.02 5.54 -12.37
C THR A 131 3.48 4.87 -11.08
N ALA A 132 2.89 3.74 -10.71
CA ALA A 132 3.30 3.00 -9.52
C ALA A 132 4.77 2.55 -9.59
N ILE A 133 5.24 2.08 -10.76
CA ILE A 133 6.64 1.70 -10.97
C ILE A 133 7.57 2.90 -10.83
N GLU A 134 7.24 4.05 -11.40
CA GLU A 134 8.02 5.28 -11.30
C GLU A 134 8.15 5.77 -9.85
N TRP A 135 7.12 5.53 -9.04
CA TRP A 135 7.15 5.78 -7.59
C TRP A 135 7.95 4.74 -6.81
N GLY A 136 8.47 3.70 -7.49
CA GLY A 136 9.19 2.60 -6.89
C GLY A 136 8.28 1.66 -6.08
N ALA A 137 7.00 1.58 -6.42
CA ALA A 137 6.10 0.60 -5.82
C ALA A 137 6.37 -0.80 -6.39
N TYR A 138 6.21 -1.80 -5.52
CA TYR A 138 6.40 -3.22 -5.87
C TYR A 138 5.06 -3.93 -6.07
N GLY A 139 3.97 -3.37 -5.53
CA GLY A 139 2.64 -3.97 -5.60
C GLY A 139 1.59 -3.16 -4.85
N VAL A 140 0.47 -3.82 -4.54
CA VAL A 140 -0.65 -3.22 -3.81
C VAL A 140 -0.98 -4.04 -2.55
N PRO A 141 -1.31 -3.40 -1.42
CA PRO A 141 -1.28 -1.96 -1.21
C PRO A 141 0.13 -1.46 -0.87
N GLU A 142 0.42 -0.24 -1.27
CA GLU A 142 1.58 0.52 -0.78
C GLU A 142 1.15 1.96 -0.54
N SER A 143 1.77 2.62 0.46
CA SER A 143 1.43 4.00 0.78
C SER A 143 2.69 4.86 0.89
N PHE A 144 2.58 6.10 0.41
CA PHE A 144 3.66 7.08 0.41
C PHE A 144 3.23 8.32 1.17
N LEU A 145 3.98 8.65 2.22
CA LEU A 145 3.78 9.88 2.98
C LEU A 145 4.59 10.99 2.33
N ILE A 146 3.90 12.10 2.00
CA ILE A 146 4.47 13.22 1.27
C ILE A 146 4.35 14.48 2.08
N TYR A 147 5.43 15.27 2.11
CA TYR A 147 5.45 16.61 2.66
C TYR A 147 6.43 17.48 1.85
N ASN A 148 6.04 18.72 1.56
CA ASN A 148 6.84 19.67 0.78
C ASN A 148 7.38 19.10 -0.54
N ASN A 149 6.51 18.43 -1.33
CA ASN A 149 6.83 17.79 -2.60
C ASN A 149 7.91 16.69 -2.52
N LYS A 150 8.13 16.12 -1.33
CA LYS A 150 9.08 15.01 -1.13
C LYS A 150 8.38 13.82 -0.51
N ILE A 151 8.72 12.65 -0.98
CA ILE A 151 8.34 11.41 -0.32
C ILE A 151 9.24 11.26 0.92
N ILE A 152 8.63 11.37 2.10
CA ILE A 152 9.32 11.31 3.39
C ILE A 152 9.31 9.91 3.99
N LYS A 153 8.29 9.10 3.63
CA LYS A 153 8.19 7.71 4.08
C LYS A 153 7.42 6.87 3.07
N LYS A 154 7.83 5.61 2.93
CA LYS A 154 7.13 4.58 2.15
C LYS A 154 6.70 3.45 3.08
N TYR A 155 5.46 3.00 2.94
CA TYR A 155 4.90 1.85 3.64
C TYR A 155 4.59 0.77 2.62
N ILE A 156 5.19 -0.41 2.78
CA ILE A 156 5.01 -1.56 1.89
C ILE A 156 4.02 -2.52 2.55
N GLY A 157 3.00 -2.95 1.81
CA GLY A 157 1.92 -3.78 2.33
C GLY A 157 0.84 -2.99 3.07
N PRO A 158 -0.15 -3.67 3.66
CA PRO A 158 -1.30 -3.04 4.27
C PRO A 158 -0.93 -2.22 5.51
N LEU A 159 -1.51 -1.04 5.62
CA LEU A 159 -1.41 -0.21 6.80
C LEU A 159 -2.02 -0.93 8.02
N ASN A 160 -1.41 -0.72 9.17
CA ASN A 160 -1.90 -1.21 10.46
C ASN A 160 -1.88 -0.09 11.50
N LYS A 161 -2.43 -0.35 12.68
CA LYS A 161 -2.52 0.65 13.75
C LYS A 161 -1.17 1.22 14.18
N ASN A 162 -0.11 0.39 14.18
CA ASN A 162 1.24 0.82 14.59
C ASN A 162 1.84 1.77 13.55
N LEU A 163 1.70 1.46 12.25
CA LEU A 163 2.16 2.32 11.16
C LEU A 163 1.41 3.65 11.13
N ILE A 164 0.11 3.64 11.43
CA ILE A 164 -0.69 4.87 11.55
C ILE A 164 -0.22 5.72 12.74
N TYR A 165 0.06 5.09 13.86
CA TYR A 165 0.60 5.79 15.03
C TYR A 165 1.96 6.43 14.72
N GLU A 166 2.87 5.69 14.07
CA GLU A 166 4.16 6.21 13.60
C GLU A 166 3.97 7.42 12.65
N MET A 167 3.09 7.28 11.66
CA MET A 167 2.75 8.35 10.71
C MET A 167 2.29 9.62 11.43
N GLN A 168 1.42 9.49 12.43
CA GLN A 168 0.91 10.61 13.21
C GLN A 168 2.00 11.33 14.03
N HIS A 169 3.07 10.62 14.41
CA HIS A 169 4.24 11.24 15.05
C HIS A 169 5.13 12.00 14.07
N ILE A 170 5.19 11.58 12.81
CA ILE A 170 5.97 12.27 11.76
C ILE A 170 5.28 13.57 11.33
N ILE A 171 3.95 13.63 11.41
CA ILE A 171 3.13 14.75 10.91
C ILE A 171 2.97 15.86 11.99
N LYS A 172 3.26 15.59 13.24
CA LYS A 172 3.19 16.59 14.33
C LYS A 172 4.36 17.56 14.28
#